data_587c203628214be698ea998525ec4b25
#
_entry.id   587c203628214be698ea998525ec4b25
#
_cell.length_a   1.000
_cell.length_b   1.000
_cell.length_c   1.000
_cell.angle_alpha   90.00
_cell.angle_beta   90.00
_cell.angle_gamma   90.00
#
_symmetry.space_group_name_H-M   'P 1'
#
loop_
_entity.id
_entity.type
_entity.pdbx_description
1 polymer ?
#
loop_
_entity_poly.entity_id
_entity_poly.type
_entity_poly.pdbx_seq_one_letter_code
_entity_poly.pdbx_strand_id
1 'polypeptide(L)'
;MGTWNSRGLRGSTLEEMVNWTNDHYLEKGLALIQKIPTPITPVRMDADHKQITLAYFEKRSTVDYIGAVQGIPVCFDAKECVADIFPLHNIHEHQITFMTQFEHQDGIAFILIYYSERNELYYMRFEEMIRFWNRACDGGRKSIRYEELDPRFFMKPKNGYYIPYLDFINLDLELREEA
;
A
#
# COMPACT_ATOMS: atom_id res chain seq x y z
N MET A 1 11.39 -27.05 -13.67
CA MET A 1 10.23 -26.12 -13.53
C MET A 1 9.92 -26.04 -12.05
N GLY A 2 10.36 -24.98 -11.39
CA GLY A 2 10.13 -24.77 -9.96
C GLY A 2 8.74 -24.19 -9.75
N THR A 3 7.93 -24.86 -8.96
CA THR A 3 6.60 -24.39 -8.55
C THR A 3 6.74 -23.26 -7.54
N TRP A 4 6.26 -22.08 -7.89
CA TRP A 4 6.25 -20.85 -7.11
C TRP A 4 5.21 -20.89 -5.95
N ASN A 5 5.23 -21.92 -5.13
CA ASN A 5 4.24 -22.13 -4.06
C ASN A 5 4.90 -22.27 -2.68
N SER A 6 5.63 -21.25 -2.22
CA SER A 6 6.07 -21.20 -0.82
C SER A 6 5.33 -20.07 -0.07
N ARG A 7 4.86 -20.37 1.15
CA ARG A 7 4.09 -19.43 2.01
C ARG A 7 4.81 -18.10 2.35
N GLY A 8 6.13 -18.02 2.10
CA GLY A 8 6.92 -16.80 2.28
C GLY A 8 6.91 -15.85 1.08
N LEU A 9 6.36 -16.26 -0.07
CA LEU A 9 6.38 -15.48 -1.32
C LEU A 9 5.05 -14.78 -1.65
N ARG A 10 3.99 -14.93 -0.86
CA ARG A 10 2.68 -14.35 -1.19
C ARG A 10 2.63 -12.84 -1.01
N GLY A 11 3.34 -12.29 -0.01
CA GLY A 11 3.54 -10.84 0.11
C GLY A 11 4.54 -10.29 -0.90
N SER A 12 5.46 -11.13 -1.42
CA SER A 12 6.47 -10.73 -2.40
C SER A 12 5.88 -10.46 -3.79
N THR A 13 4.82 -11.17 -4.19
CA THR A 13 4.24 -11.01 -5.55
C THR A 13 3.60 -9.63 -5.75
N LEU A 14 2.81 -9.15 -4.80
CA LEU A 14 2.22 -7.80 -4.86
C LEU A 14 3.32 -6.73 -4.78
N GLU A 15 4.23 -6.86 -3.82
CA GLU A 15 5.36 -5.93 -3.68
C GLU A 15 6.25 -5.90 -4.93
N GLU A 16 6.53 -7.04 -5.55
CA GLU A 16 7.28 -7.11 -6.81
C GLU A 16 6.56 -6.39 -7.95
N MET A 17 5.25 -6.56 -8.09
CA MET A 17 4.44 -5.85 -9.08
C MET A 17 4.43 -4.33 -8.83
N VAL A 18 4.34 -3.91 -7.57
CA VAL A 18 4.41 -2.48 -7.18
C VAL A 18 5.79 -1.92 -7.52
N ASN A 19 6.86 -2.58 -7.10
CA ASN A 19 8.23 -2.13 -7.34
C ASN A 19 8.51 -2.02 -8.84
N TRP A 20 8.14 -3.04 -9.62
CA TRP A 20 8.29 -3.02 -11.07
C TRP A 20 7.52 -1.84 -11.71
N THR A 21 6.29 -1.60 -11.25
CA THR A 21 5.48 -0.46 -11.75
C THR A 21 6.12 0.88 -11.39
N ASN A 22 6.64 1.02 -10.17
CA ASN A 22 7.32 2.23 -9.70
C ASN A 22 8.60 2.52 -10.49
N ASP A 23 9.40 1.49 -10.78
CA ASP A 23 10.61 1.63 -11.61
C ASP A 23 10.26 2.16 -13.02
N HIS A 24 9.20 1.63 -13.63
CA HIS A 24 8.74 2.09 -14.95
C HIS A 24 8.14 3.49 -14.93
N TYR A 25 7.47 3.88 -13.85
CA TYR A 25 7.01 5.27 -13.67
C TYR A 25 8.19 6.23 -13.53
N LEU A 26 9.23 5.82 -12.80
CA LEU A 26 10.46 6.62 -12.68
C LEU A 26 11.18 6.77 -14.03
N GLU A 27 11.37 5.68 -14.78
CA GLU A 27 11.99 5.70 -16.11
C GLU A 27 11.28 6.65 -17.08
N LYS A 28 9.97 6.78 -16.96
CA LYS A 28 9.14 7.66 -17.80
C LYS A 28 8.97 9.07 -17.22
N GLY A 29 9.55 9.36 -16.05
CA GLY A 29 9.42 10.66 -15.38
C GLY A 29 7.99 10.96 -14.90
N LEU A 30 7.17 9.93 -14.64
CA LEU A 30 5.78 10.08 -14.21
C LEU A 30 5.65 10.15 -12.68
N ALA A 31 6.46 9.39 -11.95
CA ALA A 31 6.46 9.37 -10.50
C ALA A 31 7.84 8.99 -9.97
N LEU A 32 8.15 9.45 -8.76
CA LEU A 32 9.28 8.98 -7.94
C LEU A 32 8.70 8.38 -6.64
N ILE A 33 8.71 7.07 -6.53
CA ILE A 33 8.18 6.36 -5.37
C ILE A 33 9.28 5.51 -4.75
N GLN A 34 9.43 5.60 -3.45
CA GLN A 34 10.40 4.84 -2.68
C GLN A 34 9.70 3.88 -1.72
N LYS A 35 10.16 2.62 -1.69
CA LYS A 35 9.78 1.69 -0.64
C LYS A 35 10.46 2.09 0.67
N ILE A 36 9.69 2.18 1.76
CA ILE A 36 10.20 2.51 3.09
C ILE A 36 10.70 1.21 3.75
N PRO A 37 12.00 1.10 4.05
CA PRO A 37 12.52 -0.05 4.75
C PRO A 37 12.04 -0.08 6.20
N THR A 38 11.85 -1.27 6.75
CA THR A 38 11.60 -1.40 8.19
C THR A 38 12.83 -0.94 8.96
N PRO A 39 12.71 0.07 9.86
CA PRO A 39 13.86 0.59 10.59
C PRO A 39 14.36 -0.44 11.61
N ILE A 40 15.66 -0.71 11.58
CA ILE A 40 16.32 -1.60 12.52
C ILE A 40 17.49 -0.89 13.19
N THR A 41 17.70 -1.12 14.50
CA THR A 41 18.89 -0.67 15.21
C THR A 41 19.83 -1.85 15.44
N PRO A 42 21.04 -1.81 14.86
CA PRO A 42 22.05 -2.82 15.12
C PRO A 42 22.47 -2.80 16.59
N VAL A 43 22.49 -3.97 17.23
CA VAL A 43 23.03 -4.17 18.59
C VAL A 43 24.40 -4.77 18.53
N ARG A 44 24.63 -5.66 17.58
CA ARG A 44 25.91 -6.34 17.37
C ARG A 44 26.20 -6.49 15.88
N MET A 45 27.44 -6.21 15.53
CA MET A 45 27.99 -6.40 14.19
C MET A 45 29.12 -7.43 14.23
N ASP A 46 29.46 -8.02 13.10
CA ASP A 46 30.65 -8.86 12.97
C ASP A 46 31.93 -8.03 13.13
N ALA A 47 33.09 -8.71 13.26
CA ALA A 47 34.38 -8.07 13.45
C ALA A 47 34.77 -7.12 12.30
N ASP A 48 34.29 -7.39 11.09
CA ASP A 48 34.56 -6.59 9.88
C ASP A 48 33.50 -5.52 9.62
N HIS A 49 32.50 -5.38 10.49
CA HIS A 49 31.35 -4.45 10.36
C HIS A 49 30.53 -4.60 9.06
N LYS A 50 30.56 -5.79 8.44
CA LYS A 50 29.87 -6.06 7.17
C LYS A 50 28.51 -6.69 7.35
N GLN A 51 28.27 -7.36 8.50
CA GLN A 51 27.03 -8.05 8.79
C GLN A 51 26.51 -7.67 10.17
N ILE A 52 25.19 -7.49 10.24
CA ILE A 52 24.49 -7.31 11.51
C ILE A 52 24.17 -8.70 12.07
N THR A 53 24.74 -9.05 13.23
CA THR A 53 24.52 -10.33 13.90
C THR A 53 23.38 -10.30 14.90
N LEU A 54 23.01 -9.09 15.37
CA LEU A 54 21.87 -8.84 16.24
C LEU A 54 21.35 -7.42 16.02
N ALA A 55 20.04 -7.30 15.82
CA ALA A 55 19.35 -6.00 15.71
C ALA A 55 17.96 -6.11 16.33
N TYR A 56 17.36 -4.98 16.69
CA TYR A 56 15.94 -4.88 17.03
C TYR A 56 15.24 -3.85 16.13
N PHE A 57 13.92 -4.00 16.01
CA PHE A 57 13.10 -3.03 15.28
C PHE A 57 12.92 -1.78 16.17
N GLU A 58 13.31 -0.60 15.67
CA GLU A 58 13.20 0.65 16.43
C GLU A 58 11.77 1.12 16.58
N LYS A 59 11.07 1.17 15.45
CA LYS A 59 9.67 1.60 15.36
C LYS A 59 8.99 0.78 14.26
N ARG A 60 7.67 0.73 14.31
CA ARG A 60 6.89 0.23 13.19
C ARG A 60 7.03 1.19 12.01
N SER A 61 7.18 0.68 10.79
CA SER A 61 7.13 1.48 9.58
C SER A 61 5.80 2.24 9.52
N THR A 62 5.81 3.46 9.00
CA THR A 62 4.59 4.27 8.89
C THR A 62 3.69 3.75 7.78
N VAL A 63 4.24 3.62 6.57
CA VAL A 63 3.62 3.08 5.34
C VAL A 63 4.68 2.32 4.55
N ASP A 64 4.27 1.52 3.57
CA ASP A 64 5.21 0.74 2.76
C ASP A 64 5.90 1.59 1.68
N TYR A 65 5.22 2.60 1.14
CA TYR A 65 5.71 3.43 0.05
C TYR A 65 5.40 4.92 0.28
N ILE A 66 6.35 5.77 -0.14
CA ILE A 66 6.19 7.23 -0.12
C ILE A 66 6.89 7.84 -1.33
N GLY A 67 6.39 8.96 -1.83
CA GLY A 67 7.02 9.64 -2.95
C GLY A 67 6.25 10.82 -3.48
N ALA A 68 6.44 11.12 -4.76
CA ALA A 68 5.76 12.20 -5.44
C ALA A 68 5.35 11.80 -6.87
N VAL A 69 4.17 12.23 -7.26
CA VAL A 69 3.60 12.10 -8.60
C VAL A 69 3.43 13.49 -9.17
N GLN A 70 4.33 13.91 -10.08
CA GLN A 70 4.24 15.22 -10.75
C GLN A 70 4.00 16.41 -9.81
N GLY A 71 4.69 16.42 -8.66
CA GLY A 71 4.58 17.48 -7.65
C GLY A 71 3.58 17.20 -6.54
N ILE A 72 2.73 16.19 -6.64
CA ILE A 72 1.77 15.78 -5.61
C ILE A 72 2.44 14.75 -4.70
N PRO A 73 2.55 15.00 -3.38
CA PRO A 73 3.02 13.99 -2.44
C PRO A 73 2.07 12.79 -2.40
N VAL A 74 2.62 11.58 -2.37
CA VAL A 74 1.81 10.35 -2.25
C VAL A 74 2.40 9.40 -1.23
N CYS A 75 1.54 8.69 -0.50
CA CYS A 75 1.95 7.58 0.35
C CYS A 75 0.93 6.44 0.29
N PHE A 76 1.40 5.21 0.37
CA PHE A 76 0.48 4.07 0.34
C PHE A 76 1.05 2.80 0.96
N ASP A 77 0.14 1.93 1.31
CA ASP A 77 0.42 0.56 1.74
C ASP A 77 -0.03 -0.44 0.68
N ALA A 78 0.62 -1.60 0.64
CA ALA A 78 0.26 -2.74 -0.19
C ALA A 78 -0.16 -3.93 0.69
N LYS A 79 -1.39 -4.40 0.53
CA LYS A 79 -1.98 -5.47 1.35
C LYS A 79 -2.51 -6.59 0.47
N GLU A 80 -2.27 -7.83 0.84
CA GLU A 80 -2.87 -9.00 0.21
C GLU A 80 -4.04 -9.51 1.04
N CYS A 81 -5.15 -9.85 0.35
CA CYS A 81 -6.32 -10.47 0.92
C CYS A 81 -6.65 -11.75 0.12
N VAL A 82 -6.73 -12.89 0.78
CA VAL A 82 -7.01 -14.17 0.09
C VAL A 82 -8.50 -14.25 -0.29
N ALA A 83 -9.38 -13.96 0.66
CA ALA A 83 -10.83 -14.09 0.51
C ALA A 83 -11.53 -12.74 0.30
N ASP A 84 -12.86 -12.78 0.08
CA ASP A 84 -13.72 -11.62 -0.17
C ASP A 84 -13.95 -10.70 1.06
N ILE A 85 -13.24 -10.96 2.14
CA ILE A 85 -13.37 -10.18 3.37
C ILE A 85 -11.99 -9.67 3.76
N PHE A 86 -11.79 -8.37 3.70
CA PHE A 86 -10.55 -7.72 4.13
C PHE A 86 -10.63 -7.38 5.63
N PRO A 87 -9.82 -8.01 6.50
CA PRO A 87 -9.83 -7.72 7.92
C PRO A 87 -9.13 -6.38 8.21
N LEU A 88 -9.79 -5.48 8.95
CA LEU A 88 -9.22 -4.17 9.30
C LEU A 88 -8.00 -4.26 10.21
N HIS A 89 -7.78 -5.38 10.92
CA HIS A 89 -6.55 -5.57 11.71
C HIS A 89 -5.27 -5.69 10.86
N ASN A 90 -5.40 -5.88 9.54
CA ASN A 90 -4.27 -5.82 8.60
C ASN A 90 -3.74 -4.38 8.42
N ILE A 91 -4.51 -3.38 8.84
CA ILE A 91 -4.12 -1.98 8.86
C ILE A 91 -3.94 -1.57 10.32
N HIS A 92 -2.80 -0.98 10.64
CA HIS A 92 -2.49 -0.59 12.00
C HIS A 92 -2.85 0.88 12.25
N GLU A 93 -3.22 1.20 13.50
CA GLU A 93 -3.59 2.56 13.91
C GLU A 93 -2.49 3.60 13.57
N HIS A 94 -1.21 3.24 13.72
CA HIS A 94 -0.12 4.17 13.36
C HIS A 94 -0.04 4.47 11.86
N GLN A 95 -0.48 3.54 10.99
CA GLN A 95 -0.59 3.76 9.54
C GLN A 95 -1.73 4.74 9.25
N ILE A 96 -2.89 4.54 9.87
CA ILE A 96 -4.04 5.47 9.77
C ILE A 96 -3.65 6.86 10.25
N THR A 97 -2.98 6.96 11.41
CA THR A 97 -2.51 8.24 11.96
C THR A 97 -1.56 8.94 10.99
N PHE A 98 -0.59 8.22 10.44
CA PHE A 98 0.36 8.79 9.48
C PHE A 98 -0.34 9.25 8.20
N MET A 99 -1.20 8.41 7.60
CA MET A 99 -1.95 8.76 6.39
C MET A 99 -2.86 9.97 6.62
N THR A 100 -3.50 10.09 7.80
CA THR A 100 -4.30 11.26 8.17
C THR A 100 -3.46 12.53 8.19
N GLN A 101 -2.27 12.46 8.82
CA GLN A 101 -1.36 13.61 8.85
C GLN A 101 -0.82 13.96 7.46
N PHE A 102 -0.61 12.95 6.62
CA PHE A 102 -0.14 13.13 5.25
C PHE A 102 -1.19 13.83 4.37
N GLU A 103 -2.45 13.42 4.48
CA GLU A 103 -3.59 14.07 3.81
C GLU A 103 -3.78 15.53 4.27
N HIS A 104 -3.53 15.83 5.56
CA HIS A 104 -3.57 17.21 6.07
C HIS A 104 -2.44 18.12 5.52
N GLN A 105 -1.46 17.55 4.82
CA GLN A 105 -0.40 18.27 4.11
C GLN A 105 -0.66 18.30 2.58
N ASP A 106 -1.93 18.17 2.17
CA ASP A 106 -2.35 18.10 0.76
C ASP A 106 -1.72 16.95 -0.02
N GLY A 107 -1.27 15.91 0.67
CA GLY A 107 -0.81 14.66 0.05
C GLY A 107 -1.98 13.73 -0.25
N ILE A 108 -1.73 12.70 -1.07
CA ILE A 108 -2.70 11.63 -1.37
C ILE A 108 -2.23 10.36 -0.68
N ALA A 109 -3.07 9.81 0.20
CA ALA A 109 -2.86 8.52 0.83
C ALA A 109 -3.86 7.49 0.30
N PHE A 110 -3.42 6.25 0.10
CA PHE A 110 -4.28 5.15 -0.34
C PHE A 110 -3.73 3.79 0.08
N ILE A 111 -4.52 2.75 -0.12
CA ILE A 111 -4.10 1.36 0.11
C ILE A 111 -4.36 0.56 -1.17
N LEU A 112 -3.34 -0.17 -1.62
CA LEU A 112 -3.47 -1.16 -2.68
C LEU A 112 -3.84 -2.50 -2.05
N ILE A 113 -4.97 -3.08 -2.44
CA ILE A 113 -5.40 -4.39 -1.97
C ILE A 113 -5.43 -5.37 -3.14
N TYR A 114 -4.68 -6.46 -3.00
CA TYR A 114 -4.72 -7.56 -3.96
C TYR A 114 -5.57 -8.71 -3.41
N TYR A 115 -6.71 -8.96 -4.04
CA TYR A 115 -7.59 -10.09 -3.76
C TYR A 115 -7.09 -11.32 -4.54
N SER A 116 -6.28 -12.16 -3.88
CA SER A 116 -5.51 -13.19 -4.59
C SER A 116 -6.37 -14.33 -5.16
N GLU A 117 -7.48 -14.70 -4.53
CA GLU A 117 -8.42 -15.69 -5.09
C GLU A 117 -9.16 -15.18 -6.33
N ARG A 118 -9.38 -13.87 -6.43
CA ARG A 118 -10.02 -13.23 -7.58
C ARG A 118 -9.04 -12.77 -8.65
N ASN A 119 -7.75 -12.71 -8.30
CA ASN A 119 -6.71 -12.08 -9.11
C ASN A 119 -7.09 -10.63 -9.51
N GLU A 120 -7.58 -9.87 -8.55
CA GLU A 120 -8.05 -8.49 -8.72
C GLU A 120 -7.33 -7.54 -7.77
N LEU A 121 -7.02 -6.35 -8.27
CA LEU A 121 -6.39 -5.27 -7.54
C LEU A 121 -7.40 -4.16 -7.30
N TYR A 122 -7.40 -3.61 -6.08
CA TYR A 122 -8.26 -2.51 -5.67
C TYR A 122 -7.46 -1.33 -5.16
N TYR A 123 -7.80 -0.14 -5.62
CA TYR A 123 -7.30 1.14 -5.10
C TYR A 123 -8.26 1.64 -4.05
N MET A 124 -7.93 1.52 -2.77
CA MET A 124 -8.74 2.03 -1.68
C MET A 124 -8.31 3.45 -1.34
N ARG A 125 -9.17 4.43 -1.64
CA ARG A 125 -8.98 5.83 -1.25
C ARG A 125 -8.92 5.95 0.27
N PHE A 126 -8.15 6.89 0.76
CA PHE A 126 -8.03 7.10 2.21
C PHE A 126 -9.37 7.50 2.86
N GLU A 127 -10.16 8.32 2.20
CA GLU A 127 -11.51 8.67 2.64
C GLU A 127 -12.41 7.44 2.85
N GLU A 128 -12.38 6.50 1.89
CA GLU A 128 -13.12 5.25 2.00
C GLU A 128 -12.60 4.40 3.16
N MET A 129 -11.28 4.32 3.32
CA MET A 129 -10.63 3.61 4.42
C MET A 129 -11.04 4.18 5.79
N ILE A 130 -11.03 5.50 5.95
CA ILE A 130 -11.43 6.17 7.19
C ILE A 130 -12.89 5.90 7.53
N ARG A 131 -13.78 5.84 6.54
CA ARG A 131 -15.18 5.48 6.75
C ARG A 131 -15.33 4.08 7.37
N PHE A 132 -14.59 3.08 6.86
CA PHE A 132 -14.60 1.73 7.40
C PHE A 132 -13.92 1.64 8.77
N TRP A 133 -12.84 2.39 8.98
CA TRP A 133 -12.12 2.46 10.24
C TRP A 133 -13.01 3.04 11.35
N ASN A 134 -13.65 4.18 11.11
CA ASN A 134 -14.55 4.82 12.07
C ASN A 134 -15.73 3.91 12.39
N ARG A 135 -16.33 3.26 11.39
CA ARG A 135 -17.37 2.25 11.62
C ARG A 135 -16.93 1.18 12.62
N ALA A 136 -15.70 0.70 12.51
CA ALA A 136 -15.18 -0.32 13.42
C ALA A 136 -14.89 0.24 14.81
N CYS A 137 -14.43 1.48 14.94
CA CYS A 137 -14.22 2.18 16.20
C CYS A 137 -15.56 2.40 16.95
N ASP A 138 -16.63 2.68 16.23
CA ASP A 138 -17.99 2.86 16.74
C ASP A 138 -18.70 1.53 17.10
N GLY A 139 -17.95 0.43 17.13
CA GLY A 139 -18.47 -0.89 17.50
C GLY A 139 -19.10 -1.68 16.35
N GLY A 140 -18.99 -1.19 15.11
CA GLY A 140 -19.45 -1.89 13.93
C GLY A 140 -18.48 -2.98 13.46
N ARG A 141 -18.68 -3.45 12.23
CA ARG A 141 -17.89 -4.54 11.65
C ARG A 141 -16.42 -4.16 11.50
N LYS A 142 -15.54 -5.04 11.97
CA LYS A 142 -14.07 -4.90 11.89
C LYS A 142 -13.48 -5.52 10.62
N SER A 143 -14.23 -5.50 9.54
CA SER A 143 -13.80 -6.00 8.23
C SER A 143 -14.57 -5.29 7.11
N ILE A 144 -14.02 -5.31 5.91
CA ILE A 144 -14.61 -4.78 4.69
C ILE A 144 -14.99 -5.98 3.82
N ARG A 145 -16.22 -6.04 3.34
CA ARG A 145 -16.64 -7.04 2.35
C ARG A 145 -16.33 -6.54 0.95
N TYR A 146 -16.03 -7.46 0.07
CA TYR A 146 -15.78 -7.16 -1.34
C TYR A 146 -16.94 -6.37 -1.99
N GLU A 147 -18.20 -6.71 -1.65
CA GLU A 147 -19.39 -6.04 -2.18
C GLU A 147 -19.59 -4.60 -1.67
N GLU A 148 -18.84 -4.17 -0.62
CA GLU A 148 -18.88 -2.81 -0.08
C GLU A 148 -17.94 -1.86 -0.83
N LEU A 149 -17.07 -2.40 -1.71
CA LEU A 149 -16.08 -1.65 -2.45
C LEU A 149 -16.68 -0.95 -3.66
N ASP A 150 -16.17 0.23 -3.99
CA ASP A 150 -16.61 0.98 -5.18
C ASP A 150 -16.07 0.31 -6.47
N PRO A 151 -16.94 -0.20 -7.36
CA PRO A 151 -16.50 -0.89 -8.56
C PRO A 151 -15.59 -0.07 -9.48
N ARG A 152 -15.60 1.26 -9.38
CA ARG A 152 -14.78 2.16 -10.20
C ARG A 152 -13.29 2.04 -9.88
N PHE A 153 -12.93 1.57 -8.67
CA PHE A 153 -11.57 1.52 -8.18
C PHE A 153 -10.89 0.14 -8.32
N PHE A 154 -11.52 -0.81 -9.02
CA PHE A 154 -10.86 -2.06 -9.38
C PHE A 154 -9.91 -1.84 -10.56
N MET A 155 -8.63 -2.15 -10.35
CA MET A 155 -7.57 -1.98 -11.33
C MET A 155 -7.40 -3.23 -12.19
N LYS A 156 -7.12 -3.01 -13.47
CA LYS A 156 -6.64 -4.04 -14.39
C LYS A 156 -5.31 -3.61 -15.00
N PRO A 157 -4.40 -4.55 -15.28
CA PRO A 157 -3.17 -4.23 -16.00
C PRO A 157 -3.48 -3.45 -17.28
N LYS A 158 -2.78 -2.35 -17.50
CA LYS A 158 -3.02 -1.43 -18.63
C LYS A 158 -1.71 -0.77 -19.07
N ASN A 159 -1.55 -0.57 -20.36
CA ASN A 159 -0.40 0.13 -20.96
C ASN A 159 0.97 -0.43 -20.55
N GLY A 160 1.05 -1.74 -20.26
CA GLY A 160 2.26 -2.40 -19.81
C GLY A 160 2.51 -2.31 -18.29
N TYR A 161 1.67 -1.65 -17.52
CA TYR A 161 1.75 -1.61 -16.06
C TYR A 161 0.91 -2.71 -15.41
N TYR A 162 1.49 -3.40 -14.43
CA TYR A 162 0.75 -4.37 -13.62
C TYR A 162 -0.25 -3.68 -12.70
N ILE A 163 0.13 -2.53 -12.12
CA ILE A 163 -0.68 -1.77 -11.17
C ILE A 163 -0.74 -0.31 -11.62
N PRO A 164 -1.67 0.06 -12.52
CA PRO A 164 -1.75 1.42 -13.08
C PRO A 164 -2.38 2.42 -12.09
N TYR A 165 -1.88 2.53 -10.86
CA TYR A 165 -2.48 3.34 -9.81
C TYR A 165 -2.48 4.85 -10.10
N LEU A 166 -1.66 5.36 -11.01
CA LEU A 166 -1.70 6.78 -11.41
C LEU A 166 -3.05 7.16 -12.05
N ASP A 167 -3.67 6.25 -12.81
CA ASP A 167 -5.00 6.48 -13.38
C ASP A 167 -6.04 6.66 -12.25
N PHE A 168 -5.86 5.96 -11.14
CA PHE A 168 -6.77 5.98 -9.98
C PHE A 168 -6.49 7.14 -9.03
N ILE A 169 -5.25 7.61 -8.95
CA ILE A 169 -4.94 8.90 -8.29
C ILE A 169 -5.66 10.04 -9.03
N ASN A 170 -5.67 10.06 -10.34
CA ASN A 170 -6.40 11.06 -11.11
C ASN A 170 -7.91 11.00 -10.83
N LEU A 171 -8.49 9.79 -10.83
CA LEU A 171 -9.90 9.59 -10.49
C LEU A 171 -10.23 10.02 -9.05
N ASP A 172 -9.33 9.76 -8.09
CA ASP A 172 -9.48 10.20 -6.70
C ASP A 172 -9.47 11.73 -6.60
N LEU A 173 -8.56 12.39 -7.33
CA LEU A 173 -8.49 13.86 -7.40
C LEU A 173 -9.76 14.47 -8.00
N GLU A 174 -10.25 13.94 -9.11
CA GLU A 174 -11.50 14.39 -9.73
C GLU A 174 -12.67 14.33 -8.74
N LEU A 175 -12.79 13.24 -7.98
CA LEU A 175 -13.85 13.09 -6.98
C LEU A 175 -13.69 14.05 -5.77
N ARG A 176 -12.46 14.43 -5.42
CA ARG A 176 -12.19 15.41 -4.37
C ARG A 176 -12.56 16.83 -4.78
N GLU A 177 -12.46 17.14 -6.07
CA GLU A 177 -12.88 18.46 -6.60
C GLU A 177 -14.41 18.61 -6.70
N GLU A 178 -15.13 17.47 -6.82
CA GLU A 178 -16.60 17.45 -6.90
C GLU A 178 -17.30 17.47 -5.53
N ALA A 179 -16.59 17.21 -4.43
CA ALA A 179 -17.13 17.06 -3.07
C ALA A 179 -17.14 18.38 -2.31
#